data_39266a7626f0f1a145f0fd8fd67b25a2
#
_entry.id   39266a7626f0f1a145f0fd8fd67b25a2
#
_cell.length_a   1.000
_cell.length_b   1.000
_cell.length_c   1.000
_cell.angle_alpha   90.00
_cell.angle_beta   90.00
_cell.angle_gamma   90.00
#
_symmetry.space_group_name_H-M   'P 1'
#
loop_
_entity.id
_entity.type
_entity.pdbx_description
1 polymer ?
#
loop_
_entity_poly.entity_id
_entity_poly.type
_entity_poly.pdbx_seq_one_letter_code
_entity_poly.pdbx_strand_id
1 'polypeptide(L)'
;YVVSAQMVRQVLIVMIACPLVLFGAPESLGRWIEATPRRRAVLRIATHPLLALVVSVSLLFAVSAPILVDPLVTSQLGSFALDLAWISAGFLIWMPVQPPSPMVPRLRGPVAIVYLIGVSVAPLPVAFFMTWSPTPIYSVYELAPRVWDTFDAQSDQELAAAIFQVAGGLVIWAQIAVRFVRMAGGGGGSTAGPKFRGTLVGATPATDG
;
A
#
# COMPACT_ATOMS: atom_id res chain seq x y z
N TYR A 1 -10.23 -20.98 -15.99
CA TYR A 1 -9.55 -19.83 -15.39
C TYR A 1 -10.46 -18.62 -15.47
N VAL A 2 -10.62 -17.89 -14.35
CA VAL A 2 -11.53 -16.75 -14.21
C VAL A 2 -10.65 -15.56 -13.77
N VAL A 3 -10.71 -14.45 -14.51
CA VAL A 3 -9.91 -13.23 -14.24
C VAL A 3 -10.27 -12.66 -12.87
N SER A 4 -11.56 -12.67 -12.53
CA SER A 4 -12.06 -12.20 -11.23
C SER A 4 -11.46 -12.97 -10.05
N ALA A 5 -11.34 -14.30 -10.12
CA ALA A 5 -10.71 -15.11 -9.07
C ALA A 5 -9.21 -14.78 -8.89
N GLN A 6 -8.51 -14.57 -10.01
CA GLN A 6 -7.12 -14.12 -9.96
C GLN A 6 -6.99 -12.74 -9.33
N MET A 7 -7.90 -11.83 -9.64
CA MET A 7 -7.90 -10.49 -9.08
C MET A 7 -8.18 -10.48 -7.57
N VAL A 8 -9.09 -11.33 -7.08
CA VAL A 8 -9.29 -11.55 -5.63
C VAL A 8 -7.99 -11.95 -4.97
N ARG A 9 -7.29 -12.95 -5.52
CA ARG A 9 -6.01 -13.42 -4.99
C ARG A 9 -4.98 -12.29 -4.94
N GLN A 10 -4.85 -11.50 -5.99
CA GLN A 10 -3.89 -10.39 -6.08
C GLN A 10 -4.21 -9.27 -5.10
N VAL A 11 -5.48 -8.88 -4.97
CA VAL A 11 -5.92 -7.88 -3.99
C VAL A 11 -5.64 -8.36 -2.57
N LEU A 12 -5.93 -9.61 -2.24
CA LEU A 12 -5.62 -10.19 -0.93
C LEU A 12 -4.11 -10.15 -0.63
N ILE A 13 -3.28 -10.51 -1.60
CA ILE A 13 -1.81 -10.46 -1.43
C ILE A 13 -1.33 -9.03 -1.22
N VAL A 14 -1.71 -8.10 -2.11
CA VAL A 14 -1.19 -6.72 -2.08
C VAL A 14 -1.75 -5.93 -0.90
N MET A 15 -3.05 -6.05 -0.61
CA MET A 15 -3.73 -5.20 0.36
C MET A 15 -3.79 -5.78 1.77
N ILE A 16 -3.64 -7.08 1.93
CA ILE A 16 -3.74 -7.75 3.24
C ILE A 16 -2.43 -8.44 3.60
N ALA A 17 -1.94 -9.36 2.77
CA ALA A 17 -0.76 -10.15 3.11
C ALA A 17 0.51 -9.28 3.23
N CYS A 18 0.79 -8.41 2.26
CA CYS A 18 1.98 -7.56 2.29
C CYS A 18 2.06 -6.66 3.54
N PRO A 19 1.02 -5.88 3.91
CA PRO A 19 1.08 -5.08 5.13
C PRO A 19 1.15 -5.91 6.41
N LEU A 20 0.51 -7.09 6.47
CA LEU A 20 0.61 -7.99 7.62
C LEU A 20 2.03 -8.55 7.79
N VAL A 21 2.68 -8.94 6.69
CA VAL A 21 4.09 -9.39 6.72
C VAL A 21 5.00 -8.26 7.19
N LEU A 22 4.81 -7.04 6.72
CA LEU A 22 5.59 -5.89 7.18
C LEU A 22 5.31 -5.57 8.66
N PHE A 23 4.07 -5.71 9.11
CA PHE A 23 3.70 -5.53 10.52
C PHE A 23 4.30 -6.58 11.43
N GLY A 24 4.31 -7.84 10.99
CA GLY A 24 4.90 -8.96 11.72
C GLY A 24 6.41 -9.11 11.53
N ALA A 25 7.06 -8.23 10.78
CA ALA A 25 8.49 -8.33 10.50
C ALA A 25 9.30 -8.24 11.80
N PRO A 26 10.13 -9.25 12.14
CA PRO A 26 10.92 -9.24 13.36
C PRO A 26 12.02 -8.17 13.27
N GLU A 27 12.38 -7.56 14.40
CA GLU A 27 13.46 -6.55 14.47
C GLU A 27 14.81 -7.08 13.96
N SER A 28 15.02 -8.40 14.05
CA SER A 28 16.21 -9.06 13.48
C SER A 28 16.31 -8.88 11.97
N LEU A 29 15.18 -8.89 11.25
CA LEU A 29 15.14 -8.62 9.81
C LEU A 29 15.55 -7.18 9.51
N GLY A 30 15.04 -6.23 10.28
CA GLY A 30 15.44 -4.82 10.16
C GLY A 30 16.94 -4.64 10.35
N ARG A 31 17.50 -5.19 11.43
CA ARG A 31 18.94 -5.17 11.70
C ARG A 31 19.77 -5.83 10.60
N TRP A 32 19.30 -6.97 10.07
CA TRP A 32 19.98 -7.68 8.97
C TRP A 32 20.00 -6.85 7.67
N ILE A 33 18.90 -6.16 7.35
CA ILE A 33 18.84 -5.26 6.19
C ILE A 33 19.82 -4.09 6.38
N GLU A 34 19.90 -3.53 7.58
CA GLU A 34 20.73 -2.37 7.89
C GLU A 34 22.23 -2.69 8.06
N ALA A 35 22.58 -3.95 8.28
CA ALA A 35 23.96 -4.39 8.45
C ALA A 35 24.85 -4.11 7.21
N THR A 36 24.26 -4.01 6.02
CA THR A 36 25.01 -3.81 4.77
C THR A 36 24.65 -2.46 4.13
N PRO A 37 25.63 -1.61 3.77
CA PRO A 37 25.37 -0.30 3.16
C PRO A 37 24.49 -0.36 1.92
N ARG A 38 24.69 -1.36 1.05
CA ARG A 38 23.88 -1.56 -0.16
C ARG A 38 22.42 -1.84 0.17
N ARG A 39 22.14 -2.74 1.13
CA ARG A 39 20.76 -3.07 1.54
C ARG A 39 20.07 -1.87 2.17
N ARG A 40 20.78 -1.11 2.99
CA ARG A 40 20.29 0.15 3.57
C ARG A 40 19.95 1.18 2.50
N ALA A 41 20.77 1.32 1.46
CA ALA A 41 20.49 2.22 0.34
C ALA A 41 19.23 1.79 -0.41
N VAL A 42 19.08 0.50 -0.73
CA VAL A 42 17.89 -0.05 -1.37
C VAL A 42 16.64 0.18 -0.51
N LEU A 43 16.72 -0.07 0.80
CA LEU A 43 15.60 0.16 1.69
C LEU A 43 15.19 1.64 1.74
N ARG A 44 16.14 2.57 1.78
CA ARG A 44 15.86 4.02 1.73
C ARG A 44 15.18 4.44 0.44
N ILE A 45 15.57 3.86 -0.70
CA ILE A 45 14.93 4.09 -2.00
C ILE A 45 13.52 3.52 -1.98
N ALA A 46 13.34 2.27 -1.54
CA ALA A 46 12.05 1.60 -1.48
C ALA A 46 11.05 2.25 -0.50
N THR A 47 11.55 2.93 0.53
CA THR A 47 10.72 3.66 1.50
C THR A 47 10.52 5.13 1.15
N HIS A 48 11.16 5.63 0.08
CA HIS A 48 10.92 6.99 -0.39
C HIS A 48 9.53 7.07 -1.03
N PRO A 49 8.60 7.89 -0.52
CA PRO A 49 7.18 7.81 -0.87
C PRO A 49 6.91 8.01 -2.36
N LEU A 50 7.56 8.98 -2.98
CA LEU A 50 7.36 9.26 -4.40
C LEU A 50 7.92 8.14 -5.28
N LEU A 51 9.12 7.64 -4.98
CA LEU A 51 9.72 6.55 -5.74
C LEU A 51 8.94 5.24 -5.56
N ALA A 52 8.55 4.93 -4.33
CA ALA A 52 7.72 3.76 -4.04
C ALA A 52 6.39 3.82 -4.80
N LEU A 53 5.72 4.98 -4.81
CA LEU A 53 4.49 5.19 -5.56
C LEU A 53 4.70 5.00 -7.07
N VAL A 54 5.66 5.70 -7.65
CA VAL A 54 5.90 5.65 -9.10
C VAL A 54 6.29 4.24 -9.54
N VAL A 55 7.23 3.59 -8.82
CA VAL A 55 7.69 2.24 -9.20
C VAL A 55 6.59 1.20 -9.00
N SER A 56 5.84 1.26 -7.90
CA SER A 56 4.75 0.31 -7.66
C SER A 56 3.61 0.47 -8.68
N VAL A 57 3.25 1.72 -9.01
CA VAL A 57 2.24 2.01 -10.02
C VAL A 57 2.70 1.54 -11.40
N SER A 58 3.93 1.85 -11.80
CA SER A 58 4.49 1.38 -13.07
C SER A 58 4.51 -0.15 -13.15
N LEU A 59 4.85 -0.81 -12.04
CA LEU A 59 4.85 -2.27 -11.96
C LEU A 59 3.42 -2.83 -12.06
N LEU A 60 2.44 -2.24 -11.36
CA LEU A 60 1.03 -2.63 -11.47
C LEU A 60 0.51 -2.47 -12.91
N PHE A 61 0.84 -1.38 -13.58
CA PHE A 61 0.50 -1.20 -14.99
C PHE A 61 1.14 -2.26 -15.87
N ALA A 62 2.42 -2.55 -15.68
CA ALA A 62 3.13 -3.56 -16.45
C ALA A 62 2.50 -4.95 -16.30
N VAL A 63 2.21 -5.38 -15.06
CA VAL A 63 1.61 -6.70 -14.79
C VAL A 63 0.11 -6.77 -15.11
N SER A 64 -0.51 -5.66 -15.46
CA SER A 64 -1.88 -5.58 -15.96
C SER A 64 -1.95 -5.43 -17.48
N ALA A 65 -0.81 -5.20 -18.15
CA ALA A 65 -0.77 -5.00 -19.59
C ALA A 65 -0.91 -6.36 -20.33
N PRO A 66 -1.88 -6.52 -21.25
CA PRO A 66 -2.13 -7.78 -21.97
C PRO A 66 -0.89 -8.30 -22.71
N ILE A 67 -0.11 -7.39 -23.27
CA ILE A 67 1.13 -7.71 -23.99
C ILE A 67 2.16 -8.47 -23.12
N LEU A 68 2.12 -8.29 -21.81
CA LEU A 68 2.97 -9.00 -20.86
C LEU A 68 2.25 -10.19 -20.22
N VAL A 69 0.97 -10.04 -19.91
CA VAL A 69 0.18 -11.07 -19.22
C VAL A 69 -0.03 -12.29 -20.12
N ASP A 70 -0.49 -12.09 -21.34
CA ASP A 70 -0.84 -13.20 -22.25
C ASP A 70 0.32 -14.19 -22.48
N PRO A 71 1.56 -13.76 -22.84
CA PRO A 71 2.66 -14.71 -23.01
C PRO A 71 3.18 -15.30 -21.69
N LEU A 72 3.10 -14.55 -20.59
CA LEU A 72 3.64 -15.02 -19.31
C LEU A 72 2.72 -16.03 -18.62
N VAL A 73 1.41 -15.85 -18.68
CA VAL A 73 0.44 -16.75 -18.05
C VAL A 73 0.48 -18.16 -18.66
N THR A 74 0.91 -18.30 -19.91
CA THR A 74 1.02 -19.61 -20.58
C THR A 74 2.14 -20.50 -20.05
N SER A 75 3.10 -19.95 -19.32
CA SER A 75 4.21 -20.68 -18.75
C SER A 75 4.21 -20.62 -17.22
N GLN A 76 4.64 -21.71 -16.56
CA GLN A 76 4.76 -21.75 -15.11
C GLN A 76 5.73 -20.69 -14.56
N LEU A 77 6.86 -20.51 -15.22
CA LEU A 77 7.87 -19.50 -14.84
C LEU A 77 7.33 -18.08 -15.02
N GLY A 78 6.59 -17.83 -16.10
CA GLY A 78 5.97 -16.53 -16.35
C GLY A 78 4.89 -16.21 -15.34
N SER A 79 4.03 -17.15 -14.99
CA SER A 79 3.03 -16.98 -13.93
C SER A 79 3.67 -16.68 -12.58
N PHE A 80 4.76 -17.38 -12.24
CA PHE A 80 5.53 -17.10 -11.03
C PHE A 80 6.16 -15.69 -11.05
N ALA A 81 6.68 -15.26 -12.20
CA ALA A 81 7.25 -13.92 -12.35
C ALA A 81 6.19 -12.83 -12.18
N LEU A 82 4.98 -13.04 -12.71
CA LEU A 82 3.84 -12.14 -12.50
C LEU A 82 3.45 -12.07 -11.01
N ASP A 83 3.35 -13.19 -10.34
CA ASP A 83 3.05 -13.23 -8.90
C ASP A 83 4.10 -12.50 -8.07
N LEU A 84 5.39 -12.71 -8.39
CA LEU A 84 6.48 -12.01 -7.73
C LEU A 84 6.44 -10.50 -7.96
N ALA A 85 6.06 -10.07 -9.16
CA ALA A 85 5.89 -8.66 -9.48
C ALA A 85 4.72 -8.03 -8.71
N TRP A 86 3.59 -8.73 -8.58
CA TRP A 86 2.45 -8.29 -7.75
C TRP A 86 2.84 -8.16 -6.26
N ILE A 87 3.55 -9.15 -5.71
CA ILE A 87 4.06 -9.12 -4.34
C ILE A 87 5.03 -7.95 -4.15
N SER A 88 5.92 -7.73 -5.10
CA SER A 88 6.90 -6.63 -5.07
C SER A 88 6.21 -5.27 -5.09
N ALA A 89 5.19 -5.08 -5.95
CA ALA A 89 4.37 -3.88 -5.97
C ALA A 89 3.66 -3.66 -4.62
N GLY A 90 3.11 -4.72 -4.04
CA GLY A 90 2.47 -4.66 -2.73
C GLY A 90 3.44 -4.20 -1.63
N PHE A 91 4.63 -4.78 -1.55
CA PHE A 91 5.63 -4.33 -0.57
C PHE A 91 6.05 -2.88 -0.80
N LEU A 92 6.28 -2.45 -2.05
CA LEU A 92 6.62 -1.06 -2.35
C LEU A 92 5.53 -0.08 -1.94
N ILE A 93 4.25 -0.42 -2.12
CA ILE A 93 3.12 0.40 -1.68
C ILE A 93 3.13 0.60 -0.16
N TRP A 94 3.39 -0.46 0.61
CA TRP A 94 3.26 -0.40 2.06
C TRP A 94 4.52 0.02 2.80
N MET A 95 5.73 -0.16 2.23
CA MET A 95 7.00 0.20 2.87
C MET A 95 7.10 1.66 3.36
N PRO A 96 6.63 2.70 2.63
CA PRO A 96 6.71 4.07 3.14
C PRO A 96 5.84 4.32 4.38
N VAL A 97 4.72 3.59 4.48
CA VAL A 97 3.75 3.72 5.58
C VAL A 97 4.10 2.80 6.74
N GLN A 98 4.73 1.67 6.45
CA GLN A 98 5.04 0.59 7.39
C GLN A 98 6.39 -0.06 7.06
N PRO A 99 7.51 0.65 7.27
CA PRO A 99 8.82 0.12 6.95
C PRO A 99 9.16 -1.07 7.87
N PRO A 100 9.93 -2.06 7.35
CA PRO A 100 10.31 -3.25 8.12
C PRO A 100 11.39 -2.96 9.18
N SER A 101 11.90 -1.75 9.26
CA SER A 101 12.93 -1.35 10.22
C SER A 101 12.52 -0.08 10.97
N PRO A 102 12.72 -0.03 12.31
CA PRO A 102 12.45 1.15 13.11
C PRO A 102 13.39 2.34 12.83
N MET A 103 14.55 2.09 12.20
CA MET A 103 15.53 3.14 11.86
C MET A 103 15.16 3.91 10.59
N VAL A 104 14.23 3.37 9.79
CA VAL A 104 13.71 4.07 8.60
C VAL A 104 12.48 4.89 9.01
N PRO A 105 12.48 6.21 8.74
CA PRO A 105 11.33 7.04 9.08
C PRO A 105 10.10 6.60 8.29
N ARG A 106 9.03 6.24 9.00
CA ARG A 106 7.74 5.95 8.39
C ARG A 106 6.95 7.24 8.14
N LEU A 107 6.15 7.27 7.11
CA LEU A 107 5.20 8.35 6.90
C LEU A 107 4.19 8.42 8.04
N ARG A 108 3.98 9.63 8.58
CA ARG A 108 3.04 9.91 9.67
C ARG A 108 2.17 11.12 9.36
N GLY A 109 1.06 11.23 10.07
CA GLY A 109 0.17 12.39 9.96
C GLY A 109 -0.38 12.62 8.55
N PRO A 110 -0.56 13.89 8.14
CA PRO A 110 -1.17 14.24 6.87
C PRO A 110 -0.43 13.69 5.65
N VAL A 111 0.91 13.60 5.70
CA VAL A 111 1.73 13.10 4.58
C VAL A 111 1.42 11.63 4.27
N ALA A 112 1.17 10.82 5.30
CA ALA A 112 0.76 9.43 5.10
C ALA A 112 -0.63 9.34 4.45
N ILE A 113 -1.55 10.23 4.79
CA ILE A 113 -2.88 10.30 4.20
C ILE A 113 -2.79 10.69 2.72
N VAL A 114 -2.04 11.73 2.40
CA VAL A 114 -1.83 12.17 1.00
C VAL A 114 -1.20 11.06 0.16
N TYR A 115 -0.20 10.36 0.70
CA TYR A 115 0.40 9.21 0.03
C TYR A 115 -0.63 8.10 -0.26
N LEU A 116 -1.45 7.72 0.73
CA LEU A 116 -2.47 6.68 0.56
C LEU A 116 -3.58 7.11 -0.42
N ILE A 117 -3.94 8.40 -0.47
CA ILE A 117 -4.83 8.92 -1.51
C ILE A 117 -4.19 8.71 -2.89
N GLY A 118 -2.92 9.05 -3.06
CA GLY A 118 -2.19 8.78 -4.30
C GLY A 118 -2.22 7.30 -4.69
N VAL A 119 -2.00 6.40 -3.73
CA VAL A 119 -2.10 4.95 -3.94
C VAL A 119 -3.52 4.52 -4.35
N SER A 120 -4.58 5.12 -3.78
CA SER A 120 -5.96 4.77 -4.12
C SER A 120 -6.38 5.20 -5.52
N VAL A 121 -5.77 6.25 -6.04
CA VAL A 121 -6.05 6.79 -7.39
C VAL A 121 -5.24 6.05 -8.47
N ALA A 122 -4.07 5.56 -8.12
CA ALA A 122 -3.13 4.94 -9.07
C ALA A 122 -3.71 3.79 -9.91
N PRO A 123 -4.53 2.86 -9.39
CA PRO A 123 -5.10 1.77 -10.17
C PRO A 123 -6.31 2.17 -11.04
N LEU A 124 -6.85 3.38 -10.86
CA LEU A 124 -8.04 3.83 -11.63
C LEU A 124 -7.93 3.66 -13.14
N PRO A 125 -6.82 4.04 -13.81
CA PRO A 125 -6.73 3.87 -15.24
C PRO A 125 -6.81 2.39 -15.67
N VAL A 126 -6.18 1.48 -14.94
CA VAL A 126 -6.25 0.03 -15.24
C VAL A 126 -7.68 -0.47 -15.11
N ALA A 127 -8.35 -0.17 -13.99
CA ALA A 127 -9.74 -0.55 -13.77
C ALA A 127 -10.67 0.06 -14.84
N PHE A 128 -10.43 1.31 -15.22
CA PHE A 128 -11.18 1.98 -16.28
C PHE A 128 -11.06 1.23 -17.62
N PHE A 129 -9.84 0.92 -18.05
CA PHE A 129 -9.62 0.19 -19.29
C PHE A 129 -10.26 -1.21 -19.26
N MET A 130 -10.18 -1.91 -18.14
CA MET A 130 -10.83 -3.21 -17.98
C MET A 130 -12.35 -3.13 -18.03
N THR A 131 -12.95 -2.09 -17.45
CA THR A 131 -14.41 -1.93 -17.41
C THR A 131 -15.01 -1.44 -18.74
N TRP A 132 -14.29 -0.55 -19.43
CA TRP A 132 -14.82 0.13 -20.62
C TRP A 132 -14.32 -0.44 -21.95
N SER A 133 -13.51 -1.49 -21.92
CA SER A 133 -13.12 -2.19 -23.14
C SER A 133 -14.33 -2.92 -23.75
N PRO A 134 -14.60 -2.71 -25.06
CA PRO A 134 -15.73 -3.37 -25.74
C PRO A 134 -15.50 -4.88 -25.96
N THR A 135 -14.27 -5.34 -25.76
CA THR A 135 -13.89 -6.75 -25.94
C THR A 135 -13.00 -7.17 -24.76
N PRO A 136 -12.95 -8.48 -24.45
CA PRO A 136 -12.02 -8.99 -23.44
C PRO A 136 -10.58 -8.58 -23.78
N ILE A 137 -9.90 -7.97 -22.80
CA ILE A 137 -8.54 -7.45 -22.98
C ILE A 137 -7.52 -8.59 -23.03
N TYR A 138 -7.79 -9.68 -22.31
CA TYR A 138 -6.86 -10.81 -22.20
C TYR A 138 -7.32 -11.97 -23.09
N SER A 139 -6.61 -12.22 -24.19
CA SER A 139 -6.96 -13.26 -25.16
C SER A 139 -6.87 -14.67 -24.58
N VAL A 140 -5.96 -14.89 -23.63
CA VAL A 140 -5.80 -16.19 -22.95
C VAL A 140 -7.05 -16.59 -22.16
N TYR A 141 -7.72 -15.63 -21.54
CA TYR A 141 -8.94 -15.92 -20.76
C TYR A 141 -10.19 -16.02 -21.62
N GLU A 142 -10.20 -15.41 -22.80
CA GLU A 142 -11.28 -15.56 -23.76
C GLU A 142 -11.37 -17.00 -24.27
N LEU A 143 -10.22 -17.64 -24.51
CA LEU A 143 -10.09 -19.02 -24.99
C LEU A 143 -10.19 -20.08 -23.89
N ALA A 144 -10.18 -19.68 -22.61
CA ALA A 144 -10.22 -20.61 -21.50
C ALA A 144 -11.58 -21.30 -21.36
N PRO A 145 -11.64 -22.60 -20.94
CA PRO A 145 -12.89 -23.29 -20.64
C PRO A 145 -13.69 -22.49 -19.60
N ARG A 146 -14.95 -22.23 -19.91
CA ARG A 146 -15.86 -21.51 -19.02
C ARG A 146 -16.24 -22.37 -17.83
N VAL A 147 -16.27 -21.75 -16.64
CA VAL A 147 -16.70 -22.45 -15.41
C VAL A 147 -18.23 -22.46 -15.28
N TRP A 148 -18.89 -21.43 -15.81
CA TRP A 148 -20.36 -21.32 -15.88
C TRP A 148 -20.77 -20.83 -17.25
N ASP A 149 -21.75 -21.48 -17.85
CA ASP A 149 -22.25 -21.16 -19.20
C ASP A 149 -22.92 -19.77 -19.29
N THR A 150 -23.39 -19.25 -18.16
CA THR A 150 -24.09 -17.96 -18.07
C THR A 150 -23.16 -16.78 -17.78
N PHE A 151 -21.87 -17.02 -17.57
CA PHE A 151 -20.91 -16.00 -17.21
C PHE A 151 -19.84 -15.87 -18.31
N ASP A 152 -19.96 -14.83 -19.11
CA ASP A 152 -19.06 -14.60 -20.24
C ASP A 152 -17.72 -13.95 -19.82
N ALA A 153 -16.74 -13.92 -20.72
CA ALA A 153 -15.42 -13.38 -20.45
C ALA A 153 -15.46 -11.86 -20.18
N GLN A 154 -16.40 -11.15 -20.78
CA GLN A 154 -16.57 -9.72 -20.59
C GLN A 154 -17.07 -9.41 -19.16
N SER A 155 -18.12 -10.11 -18.73
CA SER A 155 -18.66 -9.97 -17.36
C SER A 155 -17.64 -10.35 -16.29
N ASP A 156 -16.80 -11.36 -16.53
CA ASP A 156 -15.71 -11.75 -15.63
C ASP A 156 -14.64 -10.66 -15.53
N GLN A 157 -14.29 -10.02 -16.64
CA GLN A 157 -13.34 -8.90 -16.67
C GLN A 157 -13.89 -7.67 -15.95
N GLU A 158 -15.16 -7.32 -16.14
CA GLU A 158 -15.81 -6.22 -15.43
C GLU A 158 -15.87 -6.47 -13.92
N LEU A 159 -16.19 -7.70 -13.52
CA LEU A 159 -16.16 -8.12 -12.13
C LEU A 159 -14.73 -8.04 -11.56
N ALA A 160 -13.73 -8.46 -12.32
CA ALA A 160 -12.33 -8.34 -11.90
C ALA A 160 -11.91 -6.87 -11.69
N ALA A 161 -12.31 -5.97 -12.58
CA ALA A 161 -12.09 -4.54 -12.45
C ALA A 161 -12.77 -3.95 -11.20
N ALA A 162 -14.03 -4.34 -10.95
CA ALA A 162 -14.77 -3.94 -9.76
C ALA A 162 -14.11 -4.43 -8.47
N ILE A 163 -13.66 -5.68 -8.41
CA ILE A 163 -12.93 -6.25 -7.28
C ILE A 163 -11.64 -5.47 -7.03
N PHE A 164 -10.86 -5.23 -8.08
CA PHE A 164 -9.60 -4.50 -7.98
C PHE A 164 -9.80 -3.08 -7.42
N GLN A 165 -10.77 -2.35 -7.94
CA GLN A 165 -11.07 -0.98 -7.54
C GLN A 165 -11.75 -0.89 -6.17
N VAL A 166 -12.81 -1.67 -5.95
CA VAL A 166 -13.63 -1.55 -4.74
C VAL A 166 -12.93 -2.21 -3.55
N ALA A 167 -12.50 -3.46 -3.66
CA ALA A 167 -11.88 -4.16 -2.55
C ALA A 167 -10.51 -3.54 -2.20
N GLY A 168 -9.69 -3.20 -3.20
CA GLY A 168 -8.43 -2.50 -2.98
C GLY A 168 -8.65 -1.11 -2.37
N GLY A 169 -9.61 -0.36 -2.90
CA GLY A 169 -9.99 0.96 -2.39
C GLY A 169 -10.46 0.92 -0.94
N LEU A 170 -11.34 -0.01 -0.56
CA LEU A 170 -11.87 -0.13 0.81
C LEU A 170 -10.76 -0.29 1.84
N VAL A 171 -9.75 -1.12 1.57
CA VAL A 171 -8.62 -1.30 2.50
C VAL A 171 -7.83 0.00 2.68
N ILE A 172 -7.55 0.71 1.59
CA ILE A 172 -6.80 1.97 1.64
C ILE A 172 -7.63 3.05 2.35
N TRP A 173 -8.91 3.19 2.03
CA TRP A 173 -9.79 4.17 2.67
C TRP A 173 -10.01 3.88 4.16
N ALA A 174 -10.11 2.61 4.56
CA ALA A 174 -10.11 2.23 5.97
C ALA A 174 -8.83 2.67 6.70
N GLN A 175 -7.67 2.49 6.07
CA GLN A 175 -6.38 2.95 6.59
C GLN A 175 -6.31 4.48 6.71
N ILE A 176 -6.84 5.20 5.73
CA ILE A 176 -6.95 6.67 5.77
C ILE A 176 -7.83 7.11 6.93
N ALA A 177 -9.02 6.52 7.05
CA ALA A 177 -9.98 6.84 8.11
C ALA A 177 -9.39 6.61 9.51
N VAL A 178 -8.76 5.46 9.75
CA VAL A 178 -8.10 5.15 11.04
C VAL A 178 -7.02 6.18 11.36
N ARG A 179 -6.19 6.57 10.39
CA ARG A 179 -5.14 7.58 10.60
C ARG A 179 -5.71 8.95 10.86
N PHE A 180 -6.74 9.33 10.13
CA PHE A 180 -7.44 10.60 10.31
C PHE A 180 -8.04 10.71 11.71
N VAL A 181 -8.78 9.70 12.17
CA VAL A 181 -9.39 9.66 13.52
C VAL A 181 -8.31 9.73 14.60
N ARG A 182 -7.22 8.98 14.46
CA ARG A 182 -6.09 9.04 15.42
C ARG A 182 -5.42 10.41 15.47
N MET A 183 -5.32 11.09 14.34
CA MET A 183 -4.77 12.44 14.27
C MET A 183 -5.71 13.47 14.89
N ALA A 184 -7.02 13.39 14.64
CA ALA A 184 -8.02 14.26 15.22
C ALA A 184 -8.17 14.05 16.73
N GLY A 185 -8.16 12.79 17.22
CA GLY A 185 -8.23 12.47 18.64
C GLY A 185 -6.97 12.83 19.43
N GLY A 186 -5.79 12.82 18.80
CA GLY A 186 -4.54 13.24 19.43
C GLY A 186 -4.37 14.76 19.59
N GLY A 187 -5.16 15.55 18.87
CA GLY A 187 -5.16 17.03 18.96
C GLY A 187 -5.94 17.61 20.16
N GLY A 188 -6.76 16.78 20.81
CA GLY A 188 -7.62 17.24 21.92
C GLY A 188 -6.95 17.31 23.31
N GLY A 189 -5.70 16.92 23.45
CA GLY A 189 -5.02 16.78 24.75
C GLY A 189 -4.06 17.91 25.16
N SER A 190 -3.90 18.97 24.38
CA SER A 190 -2.90 20.02 24.62
C SER A 190 -3.48 21.42 24.84
N THR A 191 -4.58 21.52 25.60
CA THR A 191 -4.98 22.78 26.24
C THR A 191 -4.74 22.73 27.74
N ALA A 192 -3.56 22.26 28.16
CA ALA A 192 -3.04 22.59 29.47
C ALA A 192 -2.44 24.00 29.36
N GLY A 193 -3.19 24.99 29.81
CA GLY A 193 -2.76 26.39 29.90
C GLY A 193 -1.43 26.54 30.63
N PRO A 194 -0.75 27.67 30.44
CA PRO A 194 0.55 27.91 31.04
C PRO A 194 0.46 27.81 32.57
N LYS A 195 1.14 26.83 33.15
CA LYS A 195 1.36 26.78 34.58
C LYS A 195 2.20 28.02 34.96
N PHE A 196 1.51 29.04 35.42
CA PHE A 196 2.14 30.18 36.09
C PHE A 196 2.87 29.61 37.31
N ARG A 197 4.16 29.44 37.22
CA ARG A 197 5.05 29.17 38.34
C ARG A 197 5.26 30.50 39.04
N GLY A 198 4.42 30.81 40.02
CA GLY A 198 4.60 31.94 40.92
C GLY A 198 5.91 31.73 41.67
N THR A 199 6.94 32.50 41.31
CA THR A 199 8.17 32.67 42.07
C THR A 199 7.82 33.56 43.26
N LEU A 200 7.55 32.96 44.40
CA LEU A 200 7.53 33.70 45.66
C LEU A 200 8.96 34.15 45.96
N VAL A 201 9.21 35.41 45.73
CA VAL A 201 10.40 36.10 46.22
C VAL A 201 10.23 36.20 47.71
N GLY A 202 11.00 35.39 48.46
CA GLY A 202 11.13 35.49 49.92
C GLY A 202 11.81 36.79 50.29
N ALA A 203 11.09 37.70 50.87
CA ALA A 203 11.66 38.86 51.60
C ALA A 203 12.36 38.36 52.85
N THR A 204 13.65 38.57 52.92
CA THR A 204 14.49 38.40 54.14
C THR A 204 14.27 39.64 55.00
N PRO A 205 13.86 39.52 56.28
CA PRO A 205 13.92 40.70 57.21
C PRO A 205 15.32 40.93 57.64
N ALA A 206 15.79 42.18 57.55
CA ALA A 206 17.00 42.67 58.19
C ALA A 206 16.78 42.67 59.70
N THR A 207 17.69 42.06 60.47
CA THR A 207 17.82 42.26 61.91
C THR A 207 19.00 43.12 62.14
N ASP A 208 18.72 44.35 62.58
CA ASP A 208 19.70 45.21 63.29
C ASP A 208 20.09 44.58 64.64
N GLY A 209 21.39 44.73 65.02
CA GLY A 209 21.95 44.40 66.31
C GLY A 209 23.46 44.43 66.29
#